data_2e5e7337c273a1ad7e71ffd8c59c2d09
#
_entry.id   2e5e7337c273a1ad7e71ffd8c59c2d09
#
_cell.length_a   1.000
_cell.length_b   1.000
_cell.length_c   1.000
_cell.angle_alpha   90.00
_cell.angle_beta   90.00
_cell.angle_gamma   90.00
#
_symmetry.space_group_name_H-M   'P 1'
#
loop_
_entity.id
_entity.type
_entity.pdbx_description
1 polymer ?
#
loop_
_entity_poly.entity_id
_entity_poly.type
_entity_poly.pdbx_seq_one_letter_code
_entity_poly.pdbx_strand_id
1 'polypeptide(L)'
;MHVIAGIYRVIMAALYFAFFGIGALIISLVLFNVLKLFVHDEHSLRNKSRNITSLSFKFFVSSGNFLKIFDIQVEGLEKLKDDHGMMFIANHPTLIDVVIMISFVKNANCVVKASLKHNPFLRTIVKSNDYVTNDGTAEEIIQKCKICFKKHDNLIIFPEGTRTIDKTNLHFTHGFSSIAIENECKIRPIAIDYQSRGLQKHVPFYYIYFGKLTYRLHVLDCFDTVEYVKEHQDREISAISRMISKELKNTIASCL
;
A
#
# COMPACT_ATOMS: atom_id res chain seq x y z
N MET A 1 -13.24 35.41 4.51
CA MET A 1 -12.33 34.73 3.54
C MET A 1 -12.05 33.27 3.90
N HIS A 2 -11.73 32.90 5.15
CA HIS A 2 -11.39 31.53 5.53
C HIS A 2 -12.51 30.50 5.32
N VAL A 3 -13.77 30.86 5.60
CA VAL A 3 -14.93 29.96 5.45
C VAL A 3 -15.15 29.58 3.97
N ILE A 4 -15.14 30.56 3.07
CA ILE A 4 -15.34 30.33 1.63
C ILE A 4 -14.21 29.46 1.08
N ALA A 5 -12.95 29.72 1.46
CA ALA A 5 -11.81 28.91 1.04
C ALA A 5 -11.90 27.46 1.54
N GLY A 6 -12.41 27.24 2.75
CA GLY A 6 -12.61 25.90 3.30
C GLY A 6 -13.70 25.11 2.54
N ILE A 7 -14.85 25.74 2.29
CA ILE A 7 -15.95 25.14 1.51
C ILE A 7 -15.46 24.79 0.10
N TYR A 8 -14.76 25.71 -0.56
CA TYR A 8 -14.16 25.47 -1.88
C TYR A 8 -13.25 24.24 -1.89
N ARG A 9 -12.37 24.09 -0.88
CA ARG A 9 -11.48 22.90 -0.77
C ARG A 9 -12.27 21.61 -0.64
N VAL A 10 -13.32 21.57 0.17
CA VAL A 10 -14.15 20.36 0.34
C VAL A 10 -14.82 19.99 -0.98
N ILE A 11 -15.40 20.97 -1.68
CA ILE A 11 -16.05 20.73 -2.99
C ILE A 11 -15.03 20.24 -4.01
N MET A 12 -13.89 20.91 -4.14
CA MET A 12 -12.85 20.52 -5.11
C MET A 12 -12.27 19.14 -4.80
N ALA A 13 -12.03 18.83 -3.53
CA ALA A 13 -11.60 17.50 -3.13
C ALA A 13 -12.66 16.44 -3.43
N ALA A 14 -13.94 16.71 -3.11
CA ALA A 14 -15.03 15.78 -3.39
C ALA A 14 -15.15 15.49 -4.91
N LEU A 15 -15.11 16.52 -5.75
CA LEU A 15 -15.13 16.39 -7.21
C LEU A 15 -13.91 15.61 -7.72
N TYR A 16 -12.74 15.87 -7.16
CA TYR A 16 -11.51 15.18 -7.51
C TYR A 16 -11.56 13.69 -7.16
N PHE A 17 -12.00 13.34 -5.96
CA PHE A 17 -12.17 11.93 -5.56
C PHE A 17 -13.28 11.23 -6.35
N ALA A 18 -14.37 11.93 -6.69
CA ALA A 18 -15.42 11.41 -7.55
C ALA A 18 -14.89 11.13 -8.96
N PHE A 19 -14.13 12.05 -9.54
CA PHE A 19 -13.47 11.88 -10.84
C PHE A 19 -12.54 10.68 -10.84
N PHE A 20 -11.72 10.53 -9.80
CA PHE A 20 -10.86 9.36 -9.64
C PHE A 20 -11.65 8.06 -9.49
N GLY A 21 -12.74 8.07 -8.71
CA GLY A 21 -13.61 6.90 -8.55
C GLY A 21 -14.27 6.48 -9.86
N ILE A 22 -14.77 7.44 -10.65
CA ILE A 22 -15.33 7.19 -11.99
C ILE A 22 -14.23 6.65 -12.93
N GLY A 23 -13.04 7.24 -12.92
CA GLY A 23 -11.89 6.76 -13.70
C GLY A 23 -11.51 5.32 -13.35
N ALA A 24 -11.45 4.99 -12.06
CA ALA A 24 -11.18 3.63 -11.58
C ALA A 24 -12.27 2.65 -12.04
N LEU A 25 -13.53 3.07 -12.06
CA LEU A 25 -14.65 2.28 -12.56
C LEU A 25 -14.52 2.02 -14.07
N ILE A 26 -14.20 3.04 -14.86
CA ILE A 26 -13.98 2.90 -16.32
C ILE A 26 -12.80 1.94 -16.58
N ILE A 27 -11.67 2.10 -15.90
CA ILE A 27 -10.53 1.19 -16.02
C ILE A 27 -10.95 -0.23 -15.65
N SER A 28 -11.69 -0.40 -14.57
CA SER A 28 -12.13 -1.70 -14.07
C SER A 28 -13.09 -2.40 -15.04
N LEU A 29 -14.10 -1.69 -15.55
CA LEU A 29 -15.17 -2.29 -16.36
C LEU A 29 -14.87 -2.34 -17.85
N VAL A 30 -14.10 -1.39 -18.36
CA VAL A 30 -13.83 -1.28 -19.79
C VAL A 30 -12.40 -1.76 -20.10
N LEU A 31 -11.40 -1.04 -19.60
CA LEU A 31 -10.02 -1.23 -20.03
C LEU A 31 -9.50 -2.64 -19.70
N PHE A 32 -9.74 -3.17 -18.52
CA PHE A 32 -9.30 -4.52 -18.17
C PHE A 32 -10.04 -5.62 -18.93
N ASN A 33 -11.32 -5.42 -19.28
CA ASN A 33 -12.05 -6.40 -20.09
C ASN A 33 -11.58 -6.35 -21.56
N VAL A 34 -11.35 -5.15 -22.11
CA VAL A 34 -10.75 -5.00 -23.44
C VAL A 34 -9.34 -5.61 -23.47
N LEU A 35 -8.52 -5.37 -22.46
CA LEU A 35 -7.18 -5.95 -22.39
C LEU A 35 -7.18 -7.47 -22.47
N LYS A 36 -8.15 -8.15 -21.84
CA LYS A 36 -8.32 -9.60 -21.89
C LYS A 36 -8.65 -10.15 -23.28
N LEU A 37 -9.27 -9.35 -24.14
CA LEU A 37 -9.56 -9.77 -25.52
C LEU A 37 -8.30 -9.85 -26.38
N PHE A 38 -7.27 -9.03 -26.05
CA PHE A 38 -6.04 -8.95 -26.83
C PHE A 38 -4.84 -9.65 -26.19
N VAL A 39 -4.90 -9.92 -24.87
CA VAL A 39 -3.79 -10.50 -24.11
C VAL A 39 -4.26 -11.80 -23.48
N HIS A 40 -3.85 -12.93 -24.06
CA HIS A 40 -4.27 -14.26 -23.64
C HIS A 40 -3.31 -14.89 -22.61
N ASP A 41 -2.05 -14.43 -22.58
CA ASP A 41 -1.08 -14.88 -21.59
C ASP A 41 -1.34 -14.20 -20.23
N GLU A 42 -1.57 -15.03 -19.21
CA GLU A 42 -1.92 -14.56 -17.84
C GLU A 42 -0.80 -13.70 -17.21
N HIS A 43 0.46 -14.04 -17.47
CA HIS A 43 1.60 -13.27 -16.95
C HIS A 43 1.63 -11.85 -17.55
N SER A 44 1.53 -11.77 -18.88
CA SER A 44 1.49 -10.48 -19.60
C SER A 44 0.26 -9.66 -19.24
N LEU A 45 -0.90 -10.30 -19.08
CA LEU A 45 -2.14 -9.65 -18.66
C LEU A 45 -1.99 -9.01 -17.28
N ARG A 46 -1.47 -9.76 -16.31
CA ARG A 46 -1.23 -9.27 -14.95
C ARG A 46 -0.27 -8.08 -14.94
N ASN A 47 0.88 -8.19 -15.63
CA ASN A 47 1.89 -7.14 -15.66
C ASN A 47 1.34 -5.86 -16.32
N LYS A 48 0.60 -5.98 -17.42
CA LYS A 48 -0.07 -4.84 -18.06
C LYS A 48 -1.12 -4.23 -17.15
N SER A 49 -1.92 -5.05 -16.46
CA SER A 49 -2.93 -4.56 -15.50
C SER A 49 -2.30 -3.78 -14.36
N ARG A 50 -1.20 -4.27 -13.79
CA ARG A 50 -0.45 -3.59 -12.72
C ARG A 50 0.17 -2.27 -13.20
N ASN A 51 0.74 -2.26 -14.40
CA ASN A 51 1.26 -1.02 -14.99
C ASN A 51 0.18 0.04 -15.19
N ILE A 52 -0.98 -0.35 -15.71
CA ILE A 52 -2.13 0.55 -15.86
C ILE A 52 -2.59 1.09 -14.51
N THR A 53 -2.70 0.22 -13.50
CA THR A 53 -3.08 0.60 -12.14
C THR A 53 -2.06 1.57 -11.55
N SER A 54 -0.77 1.25 -11.62
CA SER A 54 0.31 2.10 -11.12
C SER A 54 0.35 3.47 -11.81
N LEU A 55 0.23 3.51 -13.14
CA LEU A 55 0.19 4.76 -13.90
C LEU A 55 -1.03 5.61 -13.54
N SER A 56 -2.21 4.98 -13.37
CA SER A 56 -3.43 5.67 -12.96
C SER A 56 -3.29 6.26 -11.55
N PHE A 57 -2.68 5.53 -10.63
CA PHE A 57 -2.41 6.01 -9.27
C PHE A 57 -1.33 7.10 -9.25
N LYS A 58 -0.29 6.97 -10.08
CA LYS A 58 0.72 8.02 -10.26
C LYS A 58 0.09 9.31 -10.81
N PHE A 59 -0.80 9.19 -11.78
CA PHE A 59 -1.56 10.34 -12.31
C PHE A 59 -2.43 10.96 -11.21
N PHE A 60 -3.14 10.16 -10.42
CA PHE A 60 -3.93 10.64 -9.28
C PHE A 60 -3.06 11.40 -8.27
N VAL A 61 -1.95 10.85 -7.83
CA VAL A 61 -1.05 11.50 -6.87
C VAL A 61 -0.48 12.80 -7.46
N SER A 62 0.03 12.76 -8.69
CA SER A 62 0.66 13.93 -9.34
C SER A 62 -0.32 15.05 -9.62
N SER A 63 -1.51 14.74 -10.14
CA SER A 63 -2.55 15.74 -10.41
C SER A 63 -3.13 16.32 -9.12
N GLY A 64 -3.28 15.54 -8.06
CA GLY A 64 -3.69 16.02 -6.75
C GLY A 64 -2.69 16.97 -6.10
N ASN A 65 -1.39 16.71 -6.26
CA ASN A 65 -0.32 17.63 -5.86
C ASN A 65 -0.36 18.93 -6.69
N PHE A 66 -0.51 18.82 -8.01
CA PHE A 66 -0.63 19.97 -8.91
C PHE A 66 -1.83 20.86 -8.55
N LEU A 67 -2.99 20.26 -8.28
CA LEU A 67 -4.21 20.96 -7.86
C LEU A 67 -4.18 21.43 -6.40
N LYS A 68 -3.09 21.18 -5.67
CA LYS A 68 -2.91 21.54 -4.25
C LYS A 68 -3.97 20.92 -3.33
N ILE A 69 -4.57 19.81 -3.74
CA ILE A 69 -5.43 18.96 -2.89
C ILE A 69 -4.53 18.16 -1.95
N PHE A 70 -3.44 17.62 -2.51
CA PHE A 70 -2.38 16.92 -1.78
C PHE A 70 -1.12 17.77 -1.65
N ASP A 71 -0.31 17.40 -0.69
CA ASP A 71 1.10 17.75 -0.56
C ASP A 71 1.84 16.47 -0.15
N ILE A 72 2.06 15.60 -1.15
CA ILE A 72 2.68 14.28 -0.97
C ILE A 72 4.13 14.38 -1.40
N GLN A 73 5.04 14.13 -0.47
CA GLN A 73 6.47 14.06 -0.71
C GLN A 73 6.99 12.70 -0.28
N VAL A 74 7.87 12.10 -1.09
CA VAL A 74 8.48 10.80 -0.83
C VAL A 74 9.98 10.96 -0.86
N GLU A 75 10.63 10.68 0.26
CA GLU A 75 12.07 10.69 0.43
C GLU A 75 12.63 9.27 0.30
N GLY A 76 13.83 9.13 -0.26
CA GLY A 76 14.49 7.83 -0.42
C GLY A 76 13.96 7.00 -1.59
N LEU A 77 13.31 7.61 -2.60
CA LEU A 77 12.83 6.89 -3.79
C LEU A 77 13.95 6.19 -4.58
N GLU A 78 15.17 6.71 -4.51
CA GLU A 78 16.35 6.11 -5.12
C GLU A 78 16.66 4.71 -4.58
N LYS A 79 16.29 4.42 -3.33
CA LYS A 79 16.46 3.11 -2.67
C LYS A 79 15.60 2.01 -3.31
N LEU A 80 14.54 2.40 -4.05
CA LEU A 80 13.59 1.47 -4.67
C LEU A 80 14.01 1.00 -6.06
N LYS A 81 15.11 1.55 -6.59
CA LYS A 81 15.49 1.36 -8.00
C LYS A 81 15.65 -0.11 -8.36
N ASP A 82 16.26 -0.88 -7.46
CA ASP A 82 16.63 -2.29 -7.67
C ASP A 82 15.78 -3.25 -6.81
N ASP A 83 14.70 -2.76 -6.20
CA ASP A 83 13.83 -3.57 -5.35
C ASP A 83 12.91 -4.45 -6.21
N HIS A 84 13.14 -5.79 -6.13
CA HIS A 84 12.36 -6.82 -6.82
C HIS A 84 12.14 -8.03 -5.90
N GLY A 85 10.92 -8.55 -5.88
CA GLY A 85 10.58 -9.71 -5.06
C GLY A 85 10.69 -9.44 -3.56
N MET A 86 10.46 -8.20 -3.15
CA MET A 86 10.60 -7.74 -1.77
C MET A 86 9.25 -7.52 -1.11
N MET A 87 9.26 -7.57 0.22
CA MET A 87 8.12 -7.14 1.02
C MET A 87 8.25 -5.65 1.39
N PHE A 88 7.22 -4.90 1.13
CA PHE A 88 7.08 -3.50 1.55
C PHE A 88 6.10 -3.42 2.71
N ILE A 89 6.52 -2.88 3.83
CA ILE A 89 5.63 -2.65 4.98
C ILE A 89 5.50 -1.18 5.29
N ALA A 90 4.33 -0.76 5.71
CA ALA A 90 4.08 0.62 6.14
C ALA A 90 3.00 0.68 7.23
N ASN A 91 3.01 1.74 8.05
CA ASN A 91 1.83 2.13 8.81
C ASN A 91 0.73 2.61 7.85
N HIS A 92 -0.52 2.68 8.32
CA HIS A 92 -1.68 2.90 7.44
C HIS A 92 -2.59 4.02 7.95
N PRO A 93 -2.13 5.29 7.95
CA PRO A 93 -2.92 6.40 8.52
C PRO A 93 -4.22 6.69 7.76
N THR A 94 -4.27 6.49 6.44
CA THR A 94 -5.39 6.96 5.62
C THR A 94 -5.94 5.95 4.62
N LEU A 95 -7.03 6.31 3.96
CA LEU A 95 -7.67 5.48 2.93
C LEU A 95 -6.82 5.33 1.66
N ILE A 96 -5.98 6.32 1.33
CA ILE A 96 -5.26 6.38 0.05
C ILE A 96 -3.80 5.93 0.12
N ASP A 97 -3.32 5.45 1.26
CA ASP A 97 -1.91 5.05 1.42
C ASP A 97 -1.51 3.95 0.43
N VAL A 98 -2.39 2.97 0.20
CA VAL A 98 -2.17 1.92 -0.79
C VAL A 98 -2.06 2.50 -2.21
N VAL A 99 -2.85 3.53 -2.53
CA VAL A 99 -2.80 4.22 -3.83
C VAL A 99 -1.46 4.94 -3.99
N ILE A 100 -1.03 5.65 -2.94
CA ILE A 100 0.26 6.34 -2.92
C ILE A 100 1.39 5.33 -3.09
N MET A 101 1.43 4.24 -2.33
CA MET A 101 2.50 3.23 -2.42
C MET A 101 2.55 2.57 -3.79
N ILE A 102 1.42 2.12 -4.36
CA ILE A 102 1.38 1.50 -5.69
C ILE A 102 1.80 2.48 -6.79
N SER A 103 1.68 3.79 -6.56
CA SER A 103 2.11 4.80 -7.55
C SER A 103 3.63 4.83 -7.78
N PHE A 104 4.44 4.36 -6.82
CA PHE A 104 5.90 4.36 -6.94
C PHE A 104 6.57 2.99 -6.73
N VAL A 105 5.93 2.02 -6.09
CA VAL A 105 6.45 0.65 -5.98
C VAL A 105 6.19 -0.09 -7.29
N LYS A 106 7.27 -0.54 -7.95
CA LYS A 106 7.18 -1.27 -9.22
C LYS A 106 6.58 -2.66 -9.01
N ASN A 107 5.81 -3.13 -9.97
CA ASN A 107 5.19 -4.47 -9.97
C ASN A 107 4.54 -4.84 -8.62
N ALA A 108 3.83 -3.87 -8.04
CA ALA A 108 3.26 -4.01 -6.70
C ALA A 108 2.08 -4.99 -6.69
N ASN A 109 2.18 -5.99 -5.82
CA ASN A 109 1.07 -6.75 -5.28
C ASN A 109 0.72 -6.20 -3.89
N CYS A 110 -0.46 -6.47 -3.40
CA CYS A 110 -0.89 -5.99 -2.08
C CYS A 110 -1.72 -7.05 -1.37
N VAL A 111 -1.51 -7.19 -0.06
CA VAL A 111 -2.43 -7.97 0.77
C VAL A 111 -3.65 -7.12 1.08
N VAL A 112 -4.80 -7.55 0.59
CA VAL A 112 -6.06 -6.81 0.69
C VAL A 112 -7.14 -7.59 1.44
N LYS A 113 -8.11 -6.88 2.00
CA LYS A 113 -9.25 -7.52 2.67
C LYS A 113 -10.08 -8.33 1.68
N ALA A 114 -10.48 -9.53 2.08
CA ALA A 114 -11.35 -10.42 1.29
C ALA A 114 -12.64 -9.75 0.81
N SER A 115 -13.22 -8.87 1.63
CA SER A 115 -14.44 -8.12 1.28
C SER A 115 -14.30 -7.27 0.00
N LEU A 116 -13.06 -6.90 -0.41
CA LEU A 116 -12.83 -6.13 -1.63
C LEU A 116 -13.13 -6.93 -2.90
N LYS A 117 -13.12 -8.28 -2.85
CA LYS A 117 -13.56 -9.14 -3.95
C LYS A 117 -15.04 -8.94 -4.31
N HIS A 118 -15.83 -8.52 -3.35
CA HIS A 118 -17.28 -8.30 -3.50
C HIS A 118 -17.63 -6.83 -3.78
N ASN A 119 -16.66 -5.92 -3.67
CA ASN A 119 -16.89 -4.51 -3.97
C ASN A 119 -16.96 -4.31 -5.50
N PRO A 120 -18.07 -3.79 -6.06
CA PRO A 120 -18.24 -3.65 -7.51
C PRO A 120 -17.20 -2.76 -8.18
N PHE A 121 -16.64 -1.80 -7.45
CA PHE A 121 -15.62 -0.86 -7.94
C PHE A 121 -14.20 -1.45 -7.91
N LEU A 122 -13.91 -2.34 -6.96
CA LEU A 122 -12.55 -2.81 -6.70
C LEU A 122 -12.30 -4.27 -7.09
N ARG A 123 -13.36 -5.10 -7.21
CA ARG A 123 -13.22 -6.53 -7.52
C ARG A 123 -12.40 -6.82 -8.77
N THR A 124 -12.61 -6.02 -9.83
CA THR A 124 -11.90 -6.22 -11.09
C THR A 124 -10.44 -5.82 -10.96
N ILE A 125 -10.15 -4.73 -10.23
CA ILE A 125 -8.77 -4.32 -9.91
C ILE A 125 -8.07 -5.40 -9.11
N VAL A 126 -8.69 -5.90 -8.04
CA VAL A 126 -8.15 -6.98 -7.20
C VAL A 126 -7.85 -8.23 -8.04
N LYS A 127 -8.80 -8.65 -8.91
CA LYS A 127 -8.65 -9.83 -9.75
C LYS A 127 -7.62 -9.64 -10.87
N SER A 128 -7.64 -8.51 -11.58
CA SER A 128 -6.77 -8.27 -12.73
C SER A 128 -5.31 -8.03 -12.34
N ASN A 129 -5.08 -7.52 -11.13
CA ASN A 129 -3.73 -7.34 -10.57
C ASN A 129 -3.24 -8.57 -9.78
N ASP A 130 -4.07 -9.60 -9.63
CA ASP A 130 -3.74 -10.81 -8.85
C ASP A 130 -3.33 -10.48 -7.40
N TYR A 131 -4.08 -9.56 -6.74
CA TYR A 131 -3.78 -9.16 -5.37
C TYR A 131 -4.08 -10.28 -4.38
N VAL A 132 -3.19 -10.45 -3.41
CA VAL A 132 -3.36 -11.43 -2.33
C VAL A 132 -4.50 -10.98 -1.42
N THR A 133 -5.49 -11.84 -1.25
CA THR A 133 -6.59 -11.56 -0.33
C THR A 133 -6.40 -12.31 0.98
N ASN A 134 -6.73 -11.67 2.09
CA ASN A 134 -6.59 -12.22 3.45
C ASN A 134 -7.74 -13.16 3.84
N ASP A 135 -8.25 -13.94 2.89
CA ASP A 135 -9.20 -15.02 3.12
C ASP A 135 -8.46 -16.37 3.18
N GLY A 136 -8.81 -17.17 4.15
CA GLY A 136 -8.19 -18.47 4.39
C GLY A 136 -7.37 -18.53 5.67
N THR A 137 -6.68 -19.65 5.85
CA THR A 137 -5.79 -19.88 6.99
C THR A 137 -4.47 -19.09 6.85
N ALA A 138 -3.70 -18.99 7.93
CA ALA A 138 -2.38 -18.34 7.88
C ALA A 138 -1.46 -19.01 6.85
N GLU A 139 -1.49 -20.35 6.79
CA GLU A 139 -0.71 -21.16 5.85
C GLU A 139 -1.09 -20.87 4.40
N GLU A 140 -2.39 -20.75 4.11
CA GLU A 140 -2.87 -20.41 2.76
C GLU A 140 -2.43 -19.02 2.33
N ILE A 141 -2.43 -18.04 3.24
CA ILE A 141 -1.96 -16.69 2.96
C ILE A 141 -0.45 -16.69 2.69
N ILE A 142 0.34 -17.42 3.51
CA ILE A 142 1.78 -17.58 3.29
C ILE A 142 2.05 -18.20 1.91
N GLN A 143 1.31 -19.25 1.51
CA GLN A 143 1.48 -19.86 0.19
C GLN A 143 1.12 -18.92 -0.96
N LYS A 144 0.05 -18.10 -0.82
CA LYS A 144 -0.29 -17.06 -1.81
C LYS A 144 0.87 -16.03 -1.94
N CYS A 145 1.46 -15.61 -0.81
CA CYS A 145 2.61 -14.70 -0.81
C CYS A 145 3.84 -15.34 -1.44
N LYS A 146 4.10 -16.64 -1.19
CA LYS A 146 5.19 -17.39 -1.82
C LYS A 146 5.09 -17.40 -3.34
N ILE A 147 3.88 -17.53 -3.89
CA ILE A 147 3.65 -17.45 -5.33
C ILE A 147 4.02 -16.05 -5.86
N CYS A 148 3.70 -14.98 -5.11
CA CYS A 148 4.08 -13.61 -5.49
C CYS A 148 5.61 -13.45 -5.57
N PHE A 149 6.33 -13.86 -4.53
CA PHE A 149 7.80 -13.75 -4.50
C PHE A 149 8.49 -14.59 -5.57
N LYS A 150 7.98 -15.81 -5.86
CA LYS A 150 8.47 -16.64 -6.99
C LYS A 150 8.28 -15.97 -8.36
N LYS A 151 7.30 -15.09 -8.49
CA LYS A 151 7.06 -14.29 -9.71
C LYS A 151 7.85 -12.97 -9.70
N HIS A 152 8.74 -12.76 -8.73
CA HIS A 152 9.47 -11.52 -8.49
C HIS A 152 8.56 -10.29 -8.31
N ASP A 153 7.35 -10.50 -7.79
CA ASP A 153 6.43 -9.41 -7.45
C ASP A 153 6.87 -8.74 -6.14
N ASN A 154 6.73 -7.44 -6.05
CA ASN A 154 6.84 -6.70 -4.80
C ASN A 154 5.53 -6.76 -4.03
N LEU A 155 5.56 -7.13 -2.75
CA LEU A 155 4.35 -7.32 -1.95
C LEU A 155 4.20 -6.23 -0.89
N ILE A 156 3.14 -5.43 -0.98
CA ILE A 156 2.80 -4.40 0.00
C ILE A 156 1.93 -5.01 1.09
N ILE A 157 2.33 -4.82 2.34
CA ILE A 157 1.58 -5.23 3.53
C ILE A 157 1.48 -4.06 4.51
N PHE A 158 0.28 -3.85 5.05
CA PHE A 158 0.07 -2.97 6.20
C PHE A 158 -0.09 -3.83 7.46
N PRO A 159 0.96 -3.93 8.30
CA PRO A 159 0.98 -4.88 9.43
C PRO A 159 -0.09 -4.66 10.49
N GLU A 160 -0.69 -3.47 10.52
CA GLU A 160 -1.79 -3.15 11.44
C GLU A 160 -3.11 -3.84 11.07
N GLY A 161 -3.27 -4.31 9.82
CA GLY A 161 -4.52 -4.90 9.31
C GLY A 161 -5.72 -3.95 9.29
N THR A 162 -5.55 -2.73 9.77
CA THR A 162 -6.53 -1.63 9.77
C THR A 162 -5.80 -0.30 9.65
N ARG A 163 -6.54 0.81 9.45
CA ARG A 163 -5.92 2.14 9.44
C ARG A 163 -5.41 2.52 10.82
N THR A 164 -4.21 3.10 10.88
CA THR A 164 -3.58 3.64 12.09
C THR A 164 -4.53 4.64 12.77
N ILE A 165 -4.79 4.45 14.05
CA ILE A 165 -5.60 5.37 14.86
C ILE A 165 -4.70 6.33 15.60
N ASP A 166 -3.62 5.82 16.18
CA ASP A 166 -2.65 6.57 16.97
C ASP A 166 -1.23 6.32 16.44
N LYS A 167 -0.62 7.36 15.87
CA LYS A 167 0.73 7.26 15.34
C LYS A 167 1.82 7.10 16.42
N THR A 168 1.51 7.44 17.67
CA THR A 168 2.42 7.26 18.80
C THR A 168 2.43 5.83 19.33
N ASN A 169 1.41 5.03 18.95
CA ASN A 169 1.28 3.65 19.41
C ASN A 169 0.83 2.73 18.26
N LEU A 170 1.76 2.43 17.34
CA LEU A 170 1.50 1.50 16.25
C LEU A 170 1.30 0.06 16.75
N HIS A 171 0.36 -0.65 16.15
CA HIS A 171 0.05 -2.04 16.48
C HIS A 171 0.36 -2.96 15.29
N PHE A 172 1.58 -3.49 15.22
CA PHE A 172 1.98 -4.43 14.18
C PHE A 172 1.69 -5.87 14.60
N THR A 173 0.99 -6.60 13.76
CA THR A 173 0.82 -8.05 13.89
C THR A 173 2.06 -8.76 13.35
N HIS A 174 2.32 -10.00 13.83
CA HIS A 174 3.52 -10.76 13.43
C HIS A 174 3.37 -11.48 12.08
N GLY A 175 2.19 -11.43 11.46
CA GLY A 175 1.93 -12.18 10.21
C GLY A 175 2.89 -11.83 9.08
N PHE A 176 3.25 -10.55 8.91
CA PHE A 176 4.16 -10.14 7.85
C PHE A 176 5.59 -10.69 8.08
N SER A 177 6.07 -10.69 9.31
CA SER A 177 7.42 -11.21 9.63
C SER A 177 7.50 -12.71 9.47
N SER A 178 6.44 -13.45 9.82
CA SER A 178 6.35 -14.88 9.53
C SER A 178 6.37 -15.16 8.02
N ILE A 179 5.60 -14.40 7.24
CA ILE A 179 5.63 -14.48 5.76
C ILE A 179 7.04 -14.20 5.24
N ALA A 180 7.73 -13.18 5.78
CA ALA A 180 9.07 -12.81 5.33
C ALA A 180 10.11 -13.90 5.63
N ILE A 181 10.07 -14.49 6.83
CA ILE A 181 10.96 -15.58 7.23
C ILE A 181 10.73 -16.81 6.34
N GLU A 182 9.48 -17.26 6.19
CA GLU A 182 9.12 -18.43 5.40
C GLU A 182 9.50 -18.31 3.90
N ASN A 183 9.57 -17.09 3.41
CA ASN A 183 9.89 -16.82 2.01
C ASN A 183 11.32 -16.27 1.79
N GLU A 184 12.11 -16.17 2.85
CA GLU A 184 13.47 -15.63 2.81
C GLU A 184 13.56 -14.27 2.08
N CYS A 185 12.51 -13.44 2.21
CA CYS A 185 12.43 -12.20 1.47
C CYS A 185 12.90 -11.00 2.30
N LYS A 186 13.55 -10.06 1.65
CA LYS A 186 13.93 -8.79 2.25
C LYS A 186 12.71 -7.91 2.49
N ILE A 187 12.78 -7.05 3.52
CA ILE A 187 11.71 -6.13 3.87
C ILE A 187 12.18 -4.70 3.66
N ARG A 188 11.37 -3.91 2.94
CA ARG A 188 11.53 -2.45 2.79
C ARG A 188 10.51 -1.73 3.65
N PRO A 189 10.89 -1.18 4.82
CA PRO A 189 9.96 -0.39 5.61
C PRO A 189 9.76 1.00 5.01
N ILE A 190 8.53 1.50 5.11
CA ILE A 190 8.15 2.86 4.70
C ILE A 190 7.36 3.50 5.82
N ALA A 191 7.82 4.63 6.32
CA ALA A 191 7.06 5.42 7.29
C ALA A 191 6.17 6.43 6.55
N ILE A 192 4.89 6.47 6.90
CA ILE A 192 3.91 7.40 6.34
C ILE A 192 3.51 8.38 7.44
N ASP A 193 4.17 9.55 7.49
CA ASP A 193 3.77 10.64 8.38
C ASP A 193 2.67 11.47 7.72
N TYR A 194 1.44 11.26 8.20
CA TYR A 194 0.27 12.01 7.79
C TYR A 194 -0.01 13.15 8.77
N GLN A 195 0.09 14.38 8.28
CA GLN A 195 0.08 15.61 9.09
C GLN A 195 -1.24 16.38 9.03
N SER A 196 -2.25 15.83 8.37
CA SER A 196 -3.53 16.52 8.16
C SER A 196 -4.68 15.78 8.86
N ARG A 197 -5.89 16.33 8.74
CA ARG A 197 -7.13 15.68 9.13
C ARG A 197 -7.93 15.31 7.87
N GLY A 198 -8.82 14.34 8.00
CA GLY A 198 -9.59 13.77 6.88
C GLY A 198 -8.97 12.47 6.37
N LEU A 199 -9.73 11.64 5.71
CA LEU A 199 -9.36 10.31 5.20
C LEU A 199 -8.88 9.30 6.25
N GLN A 200 -8.66 9.70 7.50
CA GLN A 200 -8.35 8.83 8.61
C GLN A 200 -9.57 7.97 8.99
N LYS A 201 -9.33 6.94 9.80
CA LYS A 201 -10.41 6.10 10.33
C LYS A 201 -11.28 6.94 11.28
N HIS A 202 -12.60 6.83 11.12
CA HIS A 202 -13.60 7.57 11.93
C HIS A 202 -13.56 9.10 11.81
N VAL A 203 -12.77 9.67 10.89
CA VAL A 203 -12.76 11.11 10.63
C VAL A 203 -13.60 11.40 9.39
N PRO A 204 -14.59 12.31 9.49
CA PRO A 204 -15.41 12.71 8.37
C PRO A 204 -14.61 13.35 7.24
N PHE A 205 -15.00 13.07 5.99
CA PHE A 205 -14.33 13.57 4.79
C PHE A 205 -14.20 15.12 4.77
N TYR A 206 -15.19 15.84 5.28
CA TYR A 206 -15.20 17.31 5.27
C TYR A 206 -14.10 17.97 6.12
N TYR A 207 -13.35 17.20 6.93
CA TYR A 207 -12.17 17.73 7.64
C TYR A 207 -11.04 18.19 6.69
N ILE A 208 -11.11 17.87 5.39
CA ILE A 208 -10.28 18.47 4.34
C ILE A 208 -10.46 20.00 4.26
N TYR A 209 -11.54 20.52 4.85
CA TYR A 209 -11.80 21.96 5.04
C TYR A 209 -10.59 22.73 5.60
N PHE A 210 -9.85 22.12 6.53
CA PHE A 210 -8.78 22.80 7.28
C PHE A 210 -7.46 22.93 6.51
N GLY A 211 -7.25 22.22 5.41
CA GLY A 211 -6.01 22.33 4.65
C GLY A 211 -5.83 21.25 3.60
N LYS A 212 -4.65 21.25 2.98
CA LYS A 212 -4.21 20.19 2.08
C LYS A 212 -4.03 18.89 2.85
N LEU A 213 -4.13 17.78 2.14
CA LEU A 213 -3.76 16.46 2.67
C LEU A 213 -2.24 16.28 2.56
N THR A 214 -1.55 16.48 3.67
CA THR A 214 -0.08 16.50 3.72
C THR A 214 0.46 15.16 4.16
N TYR A 215 1.34 14.59 3.33
CA TYR A 215 2.02 13.31 3.55
C TYR A 215 3.52 13.48 3.40
N ARG A 216 4.28 12.93 4.33
CA ARG A 216 5.71 12.72 4.23
C ARG A 216 5.97 11.23 4.31
N LEU A 217 6.46 10.65 3.24
CA LEU A 217 6.81 9.25 3.19
C LEU A 217 8.33 9.11 3.21
N HIS A 218 8.82 8.27 4.11
CA HIS A 218 10.25 7.97 4.23
C HIS A 218 10.49 6.52 3.85
N VAL A 219 11.20 6.29 2.75
CA VAL A 219 11.67 4.97 2.34
C VAL A 219 12.92 4.65 3.16
N LEU A 220 12.80 3.68 4.05
CA LEU A 220 13.87 3.33 4.98
C LEU A 220 14.82 2.29 4.38
N ASP A 221 15.89 1.96 5.10
CA ASP A 221 16.85 0.98 4.63
C ASP A 221 16.26 -0.43 4.61
N CYS A 222 16.80 -1.24 3.72
CA CYS A 222 16.35 -2.61 3.54
C CYS A 222 16.73 -3.45 4.77
N PHE A 223 15.78 -4.22 5.27
CA PHE A 223 15.98 -5.19 6.33
C PHE A 223 16.17 -6.59 5.71
N ASP A 224 17.32 -7.22 5.97
CA ASP A 224 17.63 -8.55 5.48
C ASP A 224 17.14 -9.60 6.47
N THR A 225 16.02 -10.23 6.16
CA THR A 225 15.39 -11.23 7.02
C THR A 225 16.27 -12.49 7.18
N VAL A 226 16.98 -12.88 6.11
CA VAL A 226 17.83 -14.10 6.13
C VAL A 226 19.03 -13.90 7.03
N GLU A 227 19.69 -12.75 6.94
CA GLU A 227 20.81 -12.39 7.78
C GLU A 227 20.38 -12.32 9.26
N TYR A 228 19.27 -11.67 9.53
CA TYR A 228 18.71 -11.54 10.87
C TYR A 228 18.38 -12.91 11.52
N VAL A 229 17.78 -13.83 10.77
CA VAL A 229 17.50 -15.20 11.25
C VAL A 229 18.79 -15.95 11.56
N LYS A 230 19.84 -15.79 10.73
CA LYS A 230 21.15 -16.42 10.99
C LYS A 230 21.82 -15.90 12.26
N GLU A 231 21.71 -14.62 12.54
CA GLU A 231 22.28 -14.01 13.77
C GLU A 231 21.57 -14.47 15.05
N HIS A 232 20.33 -14.96 14.95
CA HIS A 232 19.50 -15.35 16.08
C HIS A 232 19.12 -16.85 16.06
N GLN A 233 19.99 -17.70 15.52
CA GLN A 233 19.74 -19.16 15.37
C GLN A 233 19.49 -19.90 16.69
N ASP A 234 19.90 -19.32 17.81
CA ASP A 234 19.67 -19.83 19.16
C ASP A 234 18.21 -19.70 19.63
N ARG A 235 17.36 -19.02 18.85
CA ARG A 235 15.97 -18.71 19.21
C ARG A 235 14.96 -19.45 18.33
N GLU A 236 13.77 -19.65 18.87
CA GLU A 236 12.66 -20.17 18.09
C GLU A 236 12.21 -19.18 17.01
N ILE A 237 11.81 -19.68 15.85
CA ILE A 237 11.32 -18.88 14.72
C ILE A 237 10.18 -17.93 15.13
N SER A 238 9.29 -18.40 16.00
CA SER A 238 8.20 -17.59 16.55
C SER A 238 8.67 -16.38 17.36
N ALA A 239 9.80 -16.54 18.10
CA ALA A 239 10.42 -15.45 18.84
C ALA A 239 11.12 -14.47 17.89
N ILE A 240 11.85 -14.98 16.89
CA ILE A 240 12.51 -14.16 15.86
C ILE A 240 11.45 -13.32 15.10
N SER A 241 10.33 -13.92 14.72
CA SER A 241 9.23 -13.20 14.05
C SER A 241 8.71 -12.03 14.89
N ARG A 242 8.55 -12.22 16.21
CA ARG A 242 8.14 -11.12 17.11
C ARG A 242 9.22 -10.04 17.24
N MET A 243 10.50 -10.42 17.26
CA MET A 243 11.61 -9.47 17.30
C MET A 243 11.66 -8.60 16.05
N ILE A 244 11.60 -9.19 14.87
CA ILE A 244 11.52 -8.47 13.58
C ILE A 244 10.34 -7.50 13.58
N SER A 245 9.16 -7.97 14.00
CA SER A 245 7.97 -7.12 14.04
C SER A 245 8.13 -5.92 14.98
N LYS A 246 8.76 -6.13 16.15
CA LYS A 246 9.02 -5.07 17.13
C LYS A 246 10.05 -4.06 16.60
N GLU A 247 11.13 -4.54 16.00
CA GLU A 247 12.21 -3.71 15.48
C GLU A 247 11.70 -2.82 14.35
N LEU A 248 11.07 -3.41 13.33
CA LEU A 248 10.55 -2.66 12.20
C LEU A 248 9.41 -1.70 12.58
N LYS A 249 8.60 -2.07 13.57
CA LYS A 249 7.61 -1.14 14.15
C LYS A 249 8.31 0.07 14.75
N ASN A 250 9.36 -0.12 15.55
CA ASN A 250 10.09 0.98 16.18
C ASN A 250 10.80 1.85 15.15
N THR A 251 11.40 1.24 14.13
CA THR A 251 12.05 1.94 13.01
C THR A 251 11.07 2.84 12.26
N ILE A 252 9.86 2.35 11.96
CA ILE A 252 8.82 3.17 11.32
C ILE A 252 8.34 4.26 12.29
N ALA A 253 8.07 3.93 13.56
CA ALA A 253 7.59 4.87 14.55
C ALA A 253 8.55 6.03 14.82
N SER A 254 9.87 5.82 14.72
CA SER A 254 10.88 6.87 14.90
C SER A 254 10.88 7.93 13.79
N CYS A 255 10.15 7.70 12.69
CA CYS A 255 10.04 8.61 11.55
C CYS A 255 8.67 9.32 11.49
N LEU A 256 7.79 9.17 12.50
CA LEU A 256 6.44 9.74 12.55
C LEU A 256 6.37 10.89 13.54
#